data_08ecae75cb29e2119cb847aba873d1c0
#
_entry.id   08ecae75cb29e2119cb847aba873d1c0
#
_cell.length_a   1.000
_cell.length_b   1.000
_cell.length_c   1.000
_cell.angle_alpha   90.00
_cell.angle_beta   90.00
_cell.angle_gamma   90.00
#
_symmetry.space_group_name_H-M   'P 1'
#
loop_
_entity.id
_entity.type
_entity.pdbx_description
1 polymer ?
#
loop_
_entity_poly.entity_id
_entity_poly.type
_entity_poly.pdbx_seq_one_letter_code
_entity_poly.pdbx_strand_id
1 'polypeptide(L)' 'MTSGKTISENIKKMRAKLGLTQDDLAKKADIKYTMFTKVESGTVNKPSVQTMAEIVKALGVSIEDLIK' A
#
# COMPACT_ATOMS: atom_id res chain seq x y z
N MET A 1 0.82 -13.97 12.01
CA MET A 1 1.21 -12.58 12.31
C MET A 1 1.51 -11.84 11.02
N THR A 2 1.00 -10.63 10.87
CA THR A 2 1.21 -9.84 9.67
C THR A 2 2.62 -9.28 9.62
N SER A 3 3.30 -9.46 8.50
CA SER A 3 4.62 -8.91 8.27
C SER A 3 4.56 -7.79 7.24
N GLY A 4 5.60 -6.97 7.18
CA GLY A 4 5.70 -5.94 6.14
C GLY A 4 5.69 -6.55 4.75
N LYS A 5 6.21 -7.76 4.60
CA LYS A 5 6.20 -8.48 3.34
C LYS A 5 4.76 -8.79 2.90
N THR A 6 3.92 -9.24 3.83
CA THR A 6 2.51 -9.52 3.53
C THR A 6 1.80 -8.26 3.05
N ILE A 7 2.01 -7.15 3.74
CA ILE A 7 1.41 -5.87 3.38
C ILE A 7 1.86 -5.45 1.98
N SER A 8 3.16 -5.51 1.72
CA SER A 8 3.72 -5.07 0.44
C SER A 8 3.20 -5.92 -0.72
N GLU A 9 3.13 -7.24 -0.54
CA GLU A 9 2.61 -8.14 -1.56
C GLU A 9 1.13 -7.89 -1.84
N ASN A 10 0.35 -7.65 -0.80
CA ASN A 10 -1.08 -7.37 -0.96
C ASN A 10 -1.31 -6.06 -1.70
N ILE A 11 -0.52 -5.03 -1.39
CA ILE A 11 -0.60 -3.76 -2.09
C ILE A 11 -0.29 -3.94 -3.58
N LYS A 12 0.77 -4.69 -3.90
CA LYS A 12 1.13 -4.97 -5.29
C LYS A 12 0.01 -5.68 -6.04
N LYS A 13 -0.59 -6.70 -5.42
CA LYS A 13 -1.68 -7.45 -6.04
C LYS A 13 -2.88 -6.56 -6.31
N MET A 14 -3.26 -5.76 -5.35
CA MET A 14 -4.42 -4.88 -5.48
C MET A 14 -4.18 -3.78 -6.50
N ARG A 15 -2.97 -3.21 -6.52
CA ARG A 15 -2.60 -2.21 -7.49
C ARG A 15 -2.65 -2.78 -8.91
N ALA A 16 -2.09 -3.98 -9.10
CA ALA A 16 -2.10 -4.65 -10.39
C ALA A 16 -3.52 -4.93 -10.87
N LYS A 17 -4.40 -5.34 -9.97
CA LYS A 17 -5.81 -5.59 -10.26
C LYS A 17 -6.51 -4.35 -10.80
N LEU A 18 -6.14 -3.19 -10.28
CA LEU A 18 -6.73 -1.92 -10.67
C LEU A 18 -6.05 -1.30 -11.89
N GLY A 19 -4.96 -1.90 -12.35
CA GLY A 19 -4.21 -1.37 -13.49
C GLY A 19 -3.47 -0.08 -13.19
N LEU A 20 -3.13 0.16 -11.94
CA LEU A 20 -2.45 1.38 -11.51
C LEU A 20 -0.94 1.19 -11.46
N THR A 21 -0.19 2.24 -11.84
CA THR A 21 1.25 2.27 -11.61
C THR A 21 1.51 2.68 -10.17
N GLN A 22 2.76 2.52 -9.72
CA GLN A 22 3.15 3.00 -8.39
C GLN A 22 2.90 4.49 -8.23
N ASP A 23 3.24 5.27 -9.26
CA ASP A 23 3.02 6.71 -9.24
C ASP A 23 1.54 7.06 -9.16
N ASP A 24 0.72 6.34 -9.92
CA ASP A 24 -0.74 6.56 -9.90
C ASP A 24 -1.31 6.34 -8.51
N LEU A 25 -0.90 5.25 -7.86
CA LEU A 25 -1.43 4.95 -6.53
C LEU A 25 -0.92 5.93 -5.48
N ALA A 26 0.34 6.32 -5.57
CA ALA A 26 0.90 7.29 -4.63
C ALA A 26 0.14 8.62 -4.73
N LYS A 27 -0.15 9.08 -5.95
CA LYS A 27 -0.93 10.29 -6.16
C LYS A 27 -2.36 10.16 -5.63
N LYS A 28 -2.97 9.03 -5.90
CA LYS A 28 -4.35 8.78 -5.46
C LYS A 28 -4.45 8.69 -3.95
N ALA A 29 -3.42 8.15 -3.30
CA ALA A 29 -3.35 8.04 -1.85
C ALA A 29 -2.86 9.32 -1.18
N ASP A 30 -2.41 10.29 -1.98
CA ASP A 30 -1.86 11.56 -1.49
C ASP A 30 -0.65 11.35 -0.57
N ILE A 31 0.23 10.44 -0.96
CA ILE A 31 1.49 10.20 -0.26
C ILE A 31 2.64 10.37 -1.23
N LYS A 32 3.83 10.62 -0.69
CA LYS A 32 5.02 10.79 -1.52
C LYS A 32 5.37 9.48 -2.23
N TYR A 33 5.75 9.59 -3.49
CA TYR A 33 6.15 8.43 -4.29
C TYR A 33 7.25 7.63 -3.58
N THR A 34 8.26 8.32 -3.04
CA THR A 34 9.35 7.66 -2.34
C THR A 34 8.88 6.88 -1.11
N MET A 35 7.92 7.42 -0.37
CA MET A 35 7.34 6.71 0.77
C MET A 35 6.56 5.49 0.31
N PHE A 36 5.74 5.65 -0.74
CA PHE A 36 4.96 4.55 -1.26
C PHE A 36 5.85 3.40 -1.75
N THR A 37 6.92 3.71 -2.49
CA THR A 37 7.83 2.68 -2.98
C THR A 37 8.51 1.92 -1.85
N LYS A 38 8.83 2.59 -0.75
CA LYS A 38 9.42 1.95 0.42
C LYS A 38 8.43 0.98 1.09
N VAL A 39 7.15 1.37 1.13
CA VAL A 39 6.11 0.49 1.68
C VAL A 39 5.92 -0.72 0.77
N GLU A 40 5.80 -0.50 -0.53
CA GLU A 40 5.56 -1.58 -1.49
C GLU A 40 6.75 -2.53 -1.61
N SER A 41 7.96 -2.04 -1.43
CA SER A 41 9.16 -2.89 -1.48
C SER A 41 9.41 -3.66 -0.18
N GLY A 42 8.69 -3.32 0.89
CA GLY A 42 8.89 -3.92 2.19
C GLY A 42 10.01 -3.28 3.01
N THR A 43 10.66 -2.23 2.48
CA THR A 43 11.70 -1.49 3.19
C THR A 43 11.14 -0.88 4.47
N VAL A 44 9.93 -0.32 4.37
CA VAL A 44 9.17 0.12 5.54
C VAL A 44 8.19 -1.02 5.85
N ASN A 45 8.55 -1.86 6.82
CA ASN A 45 7.75 -3.04 7.14
C ASN A 45 6.63 -2.76 8.17
N LYS A 46 6.61 -1.57 8.76
CA LYS A 46 5.55 -1.14 9.67
C LYS A 46 5.11 0.28 9.31
N PRO A 47 4.38 0.46 8.19
CA PRO A 47 3.89 1.78 7.84
C PRO A 47 2.94 2.30 8.92
N SER A 48 2.87 3.62 9.06
CA SER A 48 2.00 4.24 10.06
C SER A 48 0.53 3.94 9.73
N VAL A 49 -0.32 4.04 10.76
CA VAL A 49 -1.77 3.86 10.58
C VAL A 49 -2.30 4.84 9.54
N GLN A 50 -1.82 6.07 9.56
CA GLN A 50 -2.25 7.09 8.61
C GLN A 50 -1.88 6.69 7.18
N THR A 51 -0.64 6.23 6.96
CA THR A 51 -0.20 5.78 5.64
C THR A 51 -1.05 4.60 5.16
N MET A 52 -1.32 3.64 6.04
CA MET A 52 -2.17 2.50 5.72
C MET A 52 -3.58 2.95 5.34
N ALA A 53 -4.15 3.88 6.11
CA ALA A 53 -5.48 4.40 5.84
C ALA A 53 -5.56 5.08 4.47
N GLU A 54 -4.55 5.86 4.14
CA GLU A 54 -4.48 6.54 2.84
C GLU A 54 -4.42 5.54 1.69
N ILE A 55 -3.62 4.50 1.84
CA ILE A 55 -3.46 3.47 0.81
C ILE A 55 -4.77 2.68 0.62
N VAL A 56 -5.38 2.21 1.71
CA VAL A 56 -6.62 1.43 1.58
C VAL A 56 -7.77 2.26 1.02
N LYS A 57 -7.83 3.53 1.38
CA LYS A 57 -8.82 4.44 0.83
C LYS A 57 -8.66 4.59 -0.68
N ALA A 58 -7.41 4.74 -1.14
CA ALA A 58 -7.11 4.86 -2.56
C ALA A 58 -7.42 3.58 -3.32
N LEU A 59 -7.19 2.41 -2.68
CA LEU A 59 -7.47 1.11 -3.29
C LEU A 59 -8.93 0.71 -3.20
N GLY A 60 -9.70 1.36 -2.33
CA GLY A 60 -11.10 0.99 -2.12
C GLY A 60 -11.28 -0.32 -1.37
N VAL A 61 -10.35 -0.64 -0.51
CA VAL A 61 -10.38 -1.88 0.29
C VAL A 61 -10.29 -1.55 1.77
N SER A 62 -10.39 -2.57 2.64
CA SER A 62 -10.24 -2.39 4.07
C SER A 62 -8.81 -2.68 4.51
N ILE A 63 -8.47 -2.25 5.72
CA ILE A 63 -7.16 -2.57 6.29
C ILE A 63 -7.00 -4.08 6.42
N GLU A 64 -8.07 -4.80 6.76
CA GLU A 64 -8.04 -6.26 6.84
C GLU A 64 -7.56 -6.90 5.54
N ASP A 65 -7.96 -6.34 4.41
CA ASP A 65 -7.54 -6.86 3.11
C ASP A 65 -6.04 -6.77 2.90
N LEU A 66 -5.38 -5.79 3.53
CA LEU A 66 -3.94 -5.64 3.42
C LEU A 66 -3.17 -6.56 4.35
N ILE A 67 -3.74 -6.92 5.48
CA ILE A 67 -3.01 -7.65 6.52
C ILE A 67 -3.29 -9.15 6.55
N LYS A 68 -4.08 -9.64 5.63
CA LYS A 68 -4.39 -11.08 5.54
C LYS A 68 -3.21 -11.89 5.06
#